data_f3080d64271eee2301f2d6901200036d
#
_entry.id   f3080d64271eee2301f2d6901200036d
#
_cell.length_a   1.000
_cell.length_b   1.000
_cell.length_c   1.000
_cell.angle_alpha   90.00
_cell.angle_beta   90.00
_cell.angle_gamma   90.00
#
_symmetry.space_group_name_H-M   'P 1'
#
loop_
_entity.id
_entity.type
_entity.pdbx_description
1 polymer ?
#
loop_
_entity_poly.entity_id
_entity_poly.type
_entity_poly.pdbx_seq_one_letter_code
_entity_poly.pdbx_strand_id
1 'polypeptide(L)'
;TTAKVHNFSTDGTSSDFYTISGKLSSNKGTVSYNGLSLDTCLKIESKTKITFTTTDKAELVLVFNQKNSSDIKVDGTVYTLTDGILSLEIEAGSHEITKESTGNLYYMSVSQQSETPTTPVTPTEPTQPEQPTTPSEPETPTTPSEPEQTKCDLYVSPSGKSTAAGTQNAPMDLLTAINSISAGYTIWMEEGTYKAYELYGAPIVIAESNSGAEGAYKTISSINGGTVTIDFSGMAELGSNRGIVLDGSYWHFYDIDICNAGDNGMLLSGDNNIIELCQFYANHDSGLQISRYNTSA
;
A
#
# COMPACT_ATOMS: atom_id res chain seq x y z
N THR A 1 -2.06 -10.67 5.43
CA THR A 1 -3.45 -10.83 4.95
C THR A 1 -3.40 -11.31 3.51
N THR A 2 -3.84 -12.54 3.22
CA THR A 2 -3.80 -13.08 1.85
C THR A 2 -5.03 -12.56 1.11
N ALA A 3 -4.83 -11.71 0.10
CA ALA A 3 -5.91 -11.25 -0.75
C ALA A 3 -6.54 -12.43 -1.51
N LYS A 4 -7.86 -12.48 -1.57
CA LYS A 4 -8.62 -13.41 -2.41
C LYS A 4 -8.78 -12.78 -3.78
N VAL A 5 -7.89 -13.13 -4.68
CA VAL A 5 -7.82 -12.60 -6.06
C VAL A 5 -8.61 -13.47 -7.00
N HIS A 6 -9.27 -12.87 -8.00
CA HIS A 6 -9.89 -13.54 -9.11
C HIS A 6 -9.65 -12.79 -10.43
N ASN A 7 -8.93 -13.43 -11.33
CA ASN A 7 -8.60 -12.93 -12.67
C ASN A 7 -9.41 -13.70 -13.71
N PHE A 8 -10.38 -13.05 -14.34
CA PHE A 8 -11.26 -13.72 -15.31
C PHE A 8 -10.53 -14.25 -16.56
N SER A 9 -9.34 -13.73 -16.86
CA SER A 9 -8.51 -14.23 -17.98
C SER A 9 -7.88 -15.59 -17.71
N THR A 10 -7.59 -15.91 -16.43
CA THR A 10 -6.95 -17.17 -16.04
C THR A 10 -7.93 -18.13 -15.35
N ASP A 11 -8.84 -17.61 -14.54
CA ASP A 11 -9.66 -18.40 -13.63
C ASP A 11 -11.08 -18.66 -14.19
N GLY A 12 -11.44 -17.92 -15.23
CA GLY A 12 -12.78 -18.01 -15.83
C GLY A 12 -13.87 -17.64 -14.82
N THR A 13 -14.78 -18.56 -14.51
CA THR A 13 -15.79 -18.41 -13.44
C THR A 13 -15.59 -19.36 -12.28
N SER A 14 -14.45 -20.07 -12.24
CA SER A 14 -14.12 -21.02 -11.17
C SER A 14 -13.39 -20.31 -10.04
N SER A 15 -13.85 -20.46 -8.80
CA SER A 15 -13.22 -19.89 -7.63
C SER A 15 -13.58 -20.67 -6.37
N ASP A 16 -12.63 -20.80 -5.45
CA ASP A 16 -12.86 -21.38 -4.12
C ASP A 16 -13.45 -20.36 -3.11
N PHE A 17 -13.41 -19.07 -3.46
CA PHE A 17 -13.87 -18.01 -2.59
C PHE A 17 -15.15 -17.29 -3.10
N TYR A 18 -15.24 -17.08 -4.42
CA TYR A 18 -16.37 -16.40 -5.05
C TYR A 18 -17.33 -17.41 -5.67
N THR A 19 -18.62 -17.19 -5.50
CA THR A 19 -19.65 -17.86 -6.32
C THR A 19 -20.03 -16.92 -7.47
N ILE A 20 -19.66 -17.28 -8.69
CA ILE A 20 -19.78 -16.43 -9.87
C ILE A 20 -20.81 -17.00 -10.84
N SER A 21 -21.79 -16.18 -11.18
CA SER A 21 -22.80 -16.48 -12.21
C SER A 21 -22.81 -15.39 -13.27
N GLY A 22 -22.61 -15.76 -14.53
CA GLY A 22 -22.57 -14.82 -15.64
C GLY A 22 -21.88 -15.40 -16.88
N LYS A 23 -21.69 -14.56 -17.89
CA LYS A 23 -21.05 -14.94 -19.16
C LYS A 23 -19.72 -14.25 -19.33
N LEU A 24 -18.70 -15.01 -19.69
CA LEU A 24 -17.39 -14.50 -20.07
C LEU A 24 -17.38 -13.95 -21.51
N SER A 25 -16.42 -13.08 -21.78
CA SER A 25 -16.14 -12.55 -23.11
C SER A 25 -14.67 -12.16 -23.23
N SER A 26 -14.00 -12.60 -24.31
CA SER A 26 -12.63 -12.27 -24.65
C SER A 26 -12.51 -11.24 -25.80
N ASN A 27 -13.62 -10.65 -26.23
CA ASN A 27 -13.67 -9.70 -27.35
C ASN A 27 -14.09 -8.28 -26.93
N LYS A 28 -13.82 -7.91 -25.66
CA LYS A 28 -14.16 -6.60 -25.08
C LYS A 28 -12.94 -5.68 -24.91
N GLY A 29 -11.81 -6.07 -25.49
CA GLY A 29 -10.52 -5.41 -25.38
C GLY A 29 -9.70 -5.95 -24.20
N THR A 30 -8.50 -5.43 -24.09
CA THR A 30 -7.56 -5.78 -23.02
C THR A 30 -7.47 -4.64 -22.01
N VAL A 31 -7.37 -4.99 -20.75
CA VAL A 31 -7.16 -4.05 -19.63
C VAL A 31 -5.82 -4.38 -18.99
N SER A 32 -5.00 -3.35 -18.75
CA SER A 32 -3.80 -3.48 -17.95
C SER A 32 -4.10 -3.08 -16.51
N TYR A 33 -3.79 -3.95 -15.56
CA TYR A 33 -3.98 -3.69 -14.14
C TYR A 33 -2.88 -4.40 -13.33
N ASN A 34 -2.13 -3.65 -12.53
CA ASN A 34 -1.03 -4.16 -11.69
C ASN A 34 -0.07 -5.12 -12.44
N GLY A 35 0.37 -4.72 -13.64
CA GLY A 35 1.25 -5.54 -14.49
C GLY A 35 0.60 -6.73 -15.19
N LEU A 36 -0.67 -6.97 -14.93
CA LEU A 36 -1.43 -8.01 -15.59
C LEU A 36 -2.02 -7.50 -16.91
N SER A 37 -2.00 -8.32 -17.94
CA SER A 37 -2.73 -8.11 -19.19
C SER A 37 -4.00 -8.95 -19.15
N LEU A 38 -5.14 -8.29 -18.95
CA LEU A 38 -6.44 -8.92 -18.73
C LEU A 38 -7.24 -8.87 -20.05
N ASP A 39 -7.44 -10.00 -20.71
CA ASP A 39 -8.08 -10.09 -22.04
C ASP A 39 -9.51 -10.66 -21.99
N THR A 40 -9.87 -11.26 -20.86
CA THR A 40 -11.20 -11.88 -20.67
C THR A 40 -11.92 -11.22 -19.49
N CYS A 41 -13.19 -10.91 -19.66
CA CYS A 41 -14.04 -10.28 -18.65
C CYS A 41 -15.31 -11.08 -18.36
N LEU A 42 -15.85 -10.89 -17.17
CA LEU A 42 -17.26 -11.24 -16.86
C LEU A 42 -18.17 -10.10 -17.33
N LYS A 43 -19.14 -10.40 -18.17
CA LYS A 43 -20.15 -9.43 -18.61
C LYS A 43 -21.13 -9.15 -17.46
N ILE A 44 -21.22 -7.90 -17.04
CA ILE A 44 -22.20 -7.47 -16.04
C ILE A 44 -23.54 -7.20 -16.72
N GLU A 45 -24.38 -8.23 -16.68
CA GLU A 45 -25.71 -8.27 -17.28
C GLU A 45 -26.78 -8.53 -16.19
N SER A 46 -28.07 -8.48 -16.52
CA SER A 46 -29.18 -8.61 -15.55
C SER A 46 -29.17 -9.94 -14.75
N LYS A 47 -28.52 -10.97 -15.28
CA LYS A 47 -28.41 -12.30 -14.64
C LYS A 47 -27.04 -12.53 -14.01
N THR A 48 -26.13 -11.57 -14.10
CA THR A 48 -24.80 -11.69 -13.49
C THR A 48 -24.89 -11.42 -12.00
N LYS A 49 -24.30 -12.31 -11.24
CA LYS A 49 -24.26 -12.23 -9.80
C LYS A 49 -22.94 -12.81 -9.29
N ILE A 50 -22.29 -12.11 -8.39
CA ILE A 50 -21.13 -12.61 -7.67
C ILE A 50 -21.45 -12.52 -6.18
N THR A 51 -21.20 -13.60 -5.43
CA THR A 51 -21.36 -13.61 -3.97
C THR A 51 -20.10 -14.17 -3.32
N PHE A 52 -19.81 -13.66 -2.13
CA PHE A 52 -18.71 -14.13 -1.28
C PHE A 52 -19.00 -13.76 0.18
N THR A 53 -18.18 -14.26 1.11
CA THR A 53 -18.34 -13.96 2.54
C THR A 53 -16.97 -13.58 3.10
N THR A 54 -16.94 -12.52 3.93
CA THR A 54 -15.78 -12.10 4.68
C THR A 54 -15.99 -12.37 6.18
N THR A 55 -14.92 -12.75 6.88
CA THR A 55 -14.96 -12.93 8.35
C THR A 55 -14.66 -11.65 9.10
N ASP A 56 -13.96 -10.74 8.43
CA ASP A 56 -13.48 -9.47 8.96
C ASP A 56 -13.73 -8.37 7.95
N LYS A 57 -13.55 -7.13 8.38
CA LYS A 57 -13.55 -5.97 7.51
C LYS A 57 -12.55 -6.16 6.37
N ALA A 58 -12.93 -5.82 5.16
CA ALA A 58 -12.13 -6.08 3.98
C ALA A 58 -12.18 -4.94 2.97
N GLU A 59 -11.16 -4.85 2.13
CA GLU A 59 -11.18 -4.03 0.92
C GLU A 59 -11.59 -4.87 -0.28
N LEU A 60 -12.63 -4.44 -0.97
CA LEU A 60 -13.07 -4.98 -2.25
C LEU A 60 -12.55 -4.10 -3.38
N VAL A 61 -11.81 -4.68 -4.32
CA VAL A 61 -11.40 -4.01 -5.56
C VAL A 61 -12.06 -4.69 -6.75
N LEU A 62 -12.65 -3.88 -7.64
CA LEU A 62 -13.24 -4.34 -8.91
C LEU A 62 -12.61 -3.54 -10.07
N VAL A 63 -12.12 -4.25 -11.10
CA VAL A 63 -11.44 -3.65 -12.25
C VAL A 63 -12.22 -3.93 -13.54
N PHE A 64 -12.66 -2.84 -14.15
CA PHE A 64 -13.37 -2.78 -15.42
C PHE A 64 -12.50 -2.14 -16.50
N ASN A 65 -13.02 -1.99 -17.71
CA ASN A 65 -12.37 -1.20 -18.74
C ASN A 65 -12.28 0.28 -18.29
N GLN A 66 -11.12 0.90 -18.41
CA GLN A 66 -10.86 2.30 -17.98
C GLN A 66 -11.80 3.35 -18.60
N LYS A 67 -12.42 3.04 -19.74
CA LYS A 67 -13.42 3.92 -20.36
C LYS A 67 -14.82 3.74 -19.77
N ASN A 68 -14.96 2.83 -18.80
CA ASN A 68 -16.24 2.54 -18.19
C ASN A 68 -16.46 3.47 -16.98
N SER A 69 -17.35 4.44 -17.13
CA SER A 69 -17.88 5.28 -16.03
C SER A 69 -19.23 4.73 -15.51
N SER A 70 -19.46 3.44 -15.70
CA SER A 70 -20.72 2.79 -15.34
C SER A 70 -20.80 2.55 -13.84
N ASP A 71 -22.01 2.46 -13.32
CA ASP A 71 -22.29 2.13 -11.94
C ASP A 71 -22.37 0.62 -11.73
N ILE A 72 -21.96 0.16 -10.57
CA ILE A 72 -22.07 -1.21 -10.08
C ILE A 72 -22.82 -1.22 -8.75
N LYS A 73 -23.52 -2.28 -8.45
CA LYS A 73 -24.22 -2.46 -7.19
C LYS A 73 -23.51 -3.47 -6.31
N VAL A 74 -23.14 -3.06 -5.11
CA VAL A 74 -22.56 -3.90 -4.05
C VAL A 74 -23.49 -3.83 -2.85
N ASP A 75 -23.98 -4.97 -2.39
CA ASP A 75 -24.90 -5.10 -1.26
C ASP A 75 -26.15 -4.19 -1.38
N GLY A 76 -26.65 -4.05 -2.60
CA GLY A 76 -27.79 -3.19 -2.90
C GLY A 76 -27.47 -1.70 -3.02
N THR A 77 -26.28 -1.23 -2.65
CA THR A 77 -25.82 0.15 -2.79
C THR A 77 -25.15 0.34 -4.14
N VAL A 78 -25.43 1.47 -4.79
CA VAL A 78 -24.88 1.84 -6.10
C VAL A 78 -23.57 2.62 -5.91
N TYR A 79 -22.52 2.20 -6.62
CA TYR A 79 -21.22 2.85 -6.65
C TYR A 79 -20.81 3.17 -8.07
N THR A 80 -20.30 4.40 -8.27
CA THR A 80 -19.75 4.85 -9.56
C THR A 80 -18.27 4.50 -9.65
N LEU A 81 -17.84 3.93 -10.80
CA LEU A 81 -16.45 3.60 -11.07
C LEU A 81 -15.63 4.86 -11.37
N THR A 82 -14.43 4.92 -10.85
CA THR A 82 -13.44 5.95 -11.23
C THR A 82 -12.37 5.28 -12.11
N ASP A 83 -12.22 5.75 -13.35
CA ASP A 83 -11.30 5.18 -14.35
C ASP A 83 -11.40 3.67 -14.53
N GLY A 84 -12.61 3.14 -14.39
CA GLY A 84 -12.90 1.72 -14.49
C GLY A 84 -12.59 0.91 -13.23
N ILE A 85 -12.23 1.55 -12.12
CA ILE A 85 -11.91 0.88 -10.86
C ILE A 85 -12.89 1.30 -9.77
N LEU A 86 -13.31 0.34 -8.95
CA LEU A 86 -13.93 0.55 -7.66
C LEU A 86 -13.02 -0.04 -6.58
N SER A 87 -12.63 0.75 -5.61
CA SER A 87 -12.07 0.30 -4.33
C SER A 87 -13.06 0.69 -3.23
N LEU A 88 -13.48 -0.29 -2.44
CA LEU A 88 -14.53 -0.13 -1.44
C LEU A 88 -14.20 -0.93 -0.18
N GLU A 89 -14.25 -0.28 0.96
CA GLU A 89 -14.21 -0.96 2.25
C GLU A 89 -15.58 -1.60 2.54
N ILE A 90 -15.58 -2.89 2.88
CA ILE A 90 -16.77 -3.70 3.19
C ILE A 90 -16.64 -4.28 4.60
N GLU A 91 -17.75 -4.36 5.33
CA GLU A 91 -17.78 -4.94 6.67
C GLU A 91 -17.71 -6.48 6.62
N ALA A 92 -17.51 -7.14 7.77
CA ALA A 92 -17.62 -8.60 7.84
C ALA A 92 -19.04 -9.07 7.51
N GLY A 93 -19.17 -10.09 6.67
CA GLY A 93 -20.49 -10.62 6.31
C GLY A 93 -20.56 -11.21 4.91
N SER A 94 -21.77 -11.46 4.46
CA SER A 94 -22.05 -11.94 3.12
C SER A 94 -22.30 -10.78 2.17
N HIS A 95 -21.62 -10.81 1.03
CA HIS A 95 -21.63 -9.74 0.04
C HIS A 95 -22.18 -10.22 -1.30
N GLU A 96 -22.78 -9.28 -2.02
CA GLU A 96 -23.35 -9.53 -3.33
C GLU A 96 -23.01 -8.39 -4.30
N ILE A 97 -22.43 -8.74 -5.46
CA ILE A 97 -22.19 -7.81 -6.56
C ILE A 97 -23.19 -8.12 -7.68
N THR A 98 -23.94 -7.10 -8.08
CA THR A 98 -24.95 -7.20 -9.13
C THR A 98 -24.88 -5.99 -10.06
N LYS A 99 -25.63 -6.07 -11.16
CA LYS A 99 -25.69 -5.02 -12.16
C LYS A 99 -26.46 -3.80 -11.65
N GLU A 100 -25.88 -2.62 -11.83
CA GLU A 100 -26.62 -1.37 -12.00
C GLU A 100 -26.58 -0.94 -13.46
N SER A 101 -25.40 -0.73 -14.03
CA SER A 101 -25.17 -0.50 -15.46
C SER A 101 -24.52 -1.73 -16.12
N THR A 102 -24.57 -1.79 -17.45
CA THR A 102 -23.83 -2.84 -18.19
C THR A 102 -22.35 -2.55 -18.18
N GLY A 103 -21.54 -3.51 -17.83
CA GLY A 103 -20.07 -3.37 -17.75
C GLY A 103 -19.36 -4.68 -18.06
N ASN A 104 -18.03 -4.61 -18.06
CA ASN A 104 -17.15 -5.75 -18.29
C ASN A 104 -16.12 -5.77 -17.14
N LEU A 105 -16.24 -6.74 -16.23
CA LEU A 105 -15.37 -6.92 -15.08
C LEU A 105 -14.24 -7.89 -15.43
N TYR A 106 -13.00 -7.44 -15.34
CA TYR A 106 -11.81 -8.20 -15.70
C TYR A 106 -11.10 -8.84 -14.51
N TYR A 107 -11.17 -8.19 -13.37
CA TYR A 107 -10.44 -8.60 -12.17
C TYR A 107 -11.19 -8.16 -10.93
N MET A 108 -11.08 -8.93 -9.87
CA MET A 108 -11.55 -8.55 -8.54
C MET A 108 -10.67 -9.12 -7.45
N SER A 109 -10.58 -8.42 -6.33
CA SER A 109 -9.92 -8.93 -5.14
C SER A 109 -10.62 -8.50 -3.86
N VAL A 110 -10.51 -9.33 -2.83
CA VAL A 110 -10.95 -9.04 -1.47
C VAL A 110 -9.77 -9.26 -0.53
N SER A 111 -9.32 -8.21 0.12
CA SER A 111 -8.23 -8.22 1.10
C SER A 111 -8.80 -8.05 2.50
N GLN A 112 -8.88 -9.15 3.27
CA GLN A 112 -9.39 -9.09 4.65
C GLN A 112 -8.34 -8.47 5.58
N GLN A 113 -8.76 -7.52 6.40
CA GLN A 113 -7.93 -6.99 7.48
C GLN A 113 -8.07 -7.95 8.68
N SER A 114 -7.00 -8.66 9.02
CA SER A 114 -6.98 -9.47 10.24
C SER A 114 -6.84 -8.56 11.44
N GLU A 115 -7.92 -8.35 12.17
CA GLU A 115 -7.81 -7.71 13.48
C GLU A 115 -7.06 -8.66 14.42
N THR A 116 -6.00 -8.16 15.05
CA THR A 116 -5.35 -8.87 16.16
C THR A 116 -6.40 -9.06 17.27
N PRO A 117 -6.56 -10.27 17.84
CA PRO A 117 -7.58 -10.48 18.87
C PRO A 117 -7.33 -9.53 20.04
N THR A 118 -8.21 -8.59 20.25
CA THR A 118 -8.28 -7.86 21.52
C THR A 118 -8.66 -8.85 22.61
N THR A 119 -7.82 -8.97 23.61
CA THR A 119 -8.08 -9.78 24.82
C THR A 119 -9.48 -9.45 25.37
N PRO A 120 -10.30 -10.47 25.72
CA PRO A 120 -11.62 -10.21 26.28
C PRO A 120 -11.51 -9.37 27.56
N VAL A 121 -12.09 -8.19 27.57
CA VAL A 121 -12.28 -7.40 28.79
C VAL A 121 -13.29 -8.12 29.67
N THR A 122 -12.88 -8.49 30.86
CA THR A 122 -13.73 -9.04 31.92
C THR A 122 -14.88 -8.06 32.24
N PRO A 123 -16.12 -8.50 32.34
CA PRO A 123 -17.23 -7.63 32.70
C PRO A 123 -17.00 -6.99 34.05
N THR A 124 -16.99 -5.67 34.12
CA THR A 124 -16.94 -4.91 35.37
C THR A 124 -18.34 -4.88 36.02
N GLU A 125 -18.38 -5.16 37.29
CA GLU A 125 -19.53 -5.12 38.20
C GLU A 125 -20.17 -3.71 38.23
N PRO A 126 -21.48 -3.56 38.44
CA PRO A 126 -22.18 -2.28 38.39
C PRO A 126 -21.74 -1.34 39.51
N THR A 127 -21.29 -0.16 39.18
CA THR A 127 -20.88 0.89 40.11
C THR A 127 -22.09 1.68 40.63
N GLN A 128 -22.02 1.98 41.93
CA GLN A 128 -22.93 2.75 42.76
C GLN A 128 -22.98 4.24 42.33
N PRO A 129 -24.06 5.02 42.60
CA PRO A 129 -24.27 6.38 42.10
C PRO A 129 -23.24 7.41 42.60
N GLU A 130 -22.83 8.27 41.69
CA GLU A 130 -21.79 9.28 41.91
C GLU A 130 -22.22 10.44 42.83
N GLN A 131 -21.25 10.88 43.65
CA GLN A 131 -21.27 12.10 44.46
C GLN A 131 -20.70 13.26 43.66
N PRO A 132 -21.15 14.52 43.81
CA PRO A 132 -20.74 15.65 42.96
C PRO A 132 -19.27 16.00 43.07
N THR A 133 -18.57 16.11 41.93
CA THR A 133 -17.15 16.42 41.84
C THR A 133 -16.89 17.93 41.83
N THR A 134 -15.83 18.31 42.53
CA THR A 134 -15.17 19.62 42.56
C THR A 134 -14.58 20.00 41.18
N PRO A 135 -14.45 21.30 40.81
CA PRO A 135 -13.91 21.72 39.52
C PRO A 135 -12.46 21.33 39.32
N SER A 136 -12.15 20.74 38.17
CA SER A 136 -10.81 20.31 37.80
C SER A 136 -9.87 21.47 37.35
N GLU A 137 -8.64 21.30 37.75
CA GLU A 137 -7.44 22.09 37.39
C GLU A 137 -7.19 22.13 35.89
N PRO A 138 -6.55 23.19 35.32
CA PRO A 138 -6.34 23.33 33.88
C PRO A 138 -5.43 22.23 33.32
N GLU A 139 -5.86 21.62 32.21
CA GLU A 139 -5.13 20.54 31.53
C GLU A 139 -3.78 21.03 30.97
N THR A 140 -2.73 20.27 31.24
CA THR A 140 -1.40 20.41 30.66
C THR A 140 -1.45 20.17 29.15
N PRO A 141 -0.71 20.92 28.30
CA PRO A 141 -0.73 20.69 26.85
C PRO A 141 -0.29 19.26 26.51
N THR A 142 -1.14 18.53 25.81
CA THR A 142 -0.82 17.20 25.30
C THR A 142 0.31 17.28 24.28
N THR A 143 1.33 16.44 24.45
CA THR A 143 2.38 16.17 23.46
C THR A 143 1.74 15.82 22.12
N PRO A 144 2.26 16.33 20.98
CA PRO A 144 1.75 15.94 19.67
C PRO A 144 1.79 14.42 19.51
N SER A 145 0.66 13.83 19.17
CA SER A 145 0.59 12.39 18.86
C SER A 145 1.45 12.07 17.65
N GLU A 146 2.20 10.97 17.75
CA GLU A 146 2.91 10.35 16.62
C GLU A 146 1.94 10.20 15.43
N PRO A 147 2.40 10.49 14.18
CA PRO A 147 1.51 10.40 13.02
C PRO A 147 0.91 9.00 12.91
N GLU A 148 -0.41 8.91 12.77
CA GLU A 148 -1.09 7.62 12.55
C GLU A 148 -0.57 7.00 11.24
N GLN A 149 -0.04 5.77 11.35
CA GLN A 149 0.48 5.04 10.19
C GLN A 149 -0.67 4.60 9.28
N THR A 150 -0.49 4.80 7.99
CA THR A 150 -1.49 4.45 6.96
C THR A 150 -1.53 2.93 6.76
N LYS A 151 -2.69 2.33 6.96
CA LYS A 151 -2.92 0.88 6.83
C LYS A 151 -3.43 0.50 5.43
N CYS A 152 -2.74 0.90 4.38
CA CYS A 152 -2.98 0.52 2.99
C CYS A 152 -1.69 0.73 2.19
N ASP A 153 -1.65 0.18 0.99
CA ASP A 153 -0.60 0.48 0.04
C ASP A 153 -0.61 1.96 -0.32
N LEU A 154 0.57 2.52 -0.51
CA LEU A 154 0.76 3.92 -0.88
C LEU A 154 1.37 4.00 -2.28
N TYR A 155 0.98 5.02 -3.02
CA TYR A 155 1.51 5.32 -4.34
C TYR A 155 2.31 6.61 -4.28
N VAL A 156 3.48 6.58 -4.91
CA VAL A 156 4.39 7.72 -4.99
C VAL A 156 4.80 7.99 -6.42
N SER A 157 5.05 9.26 -6.74
CA SER A 157 5.57 9.67 -8.04
C SER A 157 6.70 10.68 -7.89
N PRO A 158 7.55 10.87 -8.95
CA PRO A 158 8.62 11.87 -8.91
C PRO A 158 8.13 13.30 -8.64
N SER A 159 6.87 13.60 -8.95
CA SER A 159 6.22 14.89 -8.68
C SER A 159 5.22 14.85 -7.53
N GLY A 160 5.17 13.76 -6.78
CA GLY A 160 4.28 13.56 -5.66
C GLY A 160 4.46 14.61 -4.56
N LYS A 161 3.40 14.90 -3.81
CA LYS A 161 3.39 15.92 -2.76
C LYS A 161 3.06 15.31 -1.42
N SER A 162 3.69 15.80 -0.36
CA SER A 162 3.43 15.37 1.03
C SER A 162 1.97 15.52 1.47
N THR A 163 1.21 16.40 0.82
CA THR A 163 -0.22 16.63 1.11
C THR A 163 -1.16 15.79 0.27
N ALA A 164 -0.63 14.98 -0.66
CA ALA A 164 -1.45 14.09 -1.49
C ALA A 164 -1.90 12.86 -0.69
N ALA A 165 -2.97 12.24 -1.15
CA ALA A 165 -3.60 11.12 -0.43
C ALA A 165 -2.80 9.80 -0.49
N GLY A 166 -1.76 9.69 -1.33
CA GLY A 166 -1.00 8.46 -1.53
C GLY A 166 -1.74 7.37 -2.28
N THR A 167 -2.79 7.73 -3.01
CA THR A 167 -3.49 6.84 -3.93
C THR A 167 -2.85 6.88 -5.31
N GLN A 168 -3.13 5.90 -6.16
CA GLN A 168 -2.63 5.87 -7.53
C GLN A 168 -2.99 7.14 -8.33
N ASN A 169 -4.17 7.71 -8.12
CA ASN A 169 -4.62 8.95 -8.78
C ASN A 169 -4.15 10.24 -8.10
N ALA A 170 -3.61 10.14 -6.90
CA ALA A 170 -3.07 11.25 -6.13
C ALA A 170 -1.81 10.80 -5.38
N PRO A 171 -0.72 10.46 -6.10
CA PRO A 171 0.50 9.92 -5.50
C PRO A 171 1.18 10.97 -4.62
N MET A 172 1.74 10.51 -3.51
CA MET A 172 2.49 11.36 -2.59
C MET A 172 3.99 11.34 -2.89
N ASP A 173 4.77 12.12 -2.17
CA ASP A 173 6.23 12.03 -2.22
C ASP A 173 6.75 10.82 -1.44
N LEU A 174 7.93 10.33 -1.84
CA LEU A 174 8.52 9.11 -1.30
C LEU A 174 8.81 9.20 0.22
N LEU A 175 9.33 10.33 0.71
CA LEU A 175 9.70 10.46 2.12
C LEU A 175 8.47 10.44 3.03
N THR A 176 7.39 11.09 2.62
CA THR A 176 6.11 11.04 3.33
C THR A 176 5.53 9.62 3.35
N ALA A 177 5.60 8.90 2.22
CA ALA A 177 5.16 7.51 2.15
C ALA A 177 5.97 6.61 3.09
N ILE A 178 7.30 6.71 3.08
CA ILE A 178 8.19 5.95 3.99
C ILE A 178 7.80 6.17 5.45
N ASN A 179 7.51 7.41 5.84
CA ASN A 179 7.16 7.74 7.22
C ASN A 179 5.73 7.38 7.62
N SER A 180 4.86 7.09 6.64
CA SER A 180 3.43 6.84 6.87
C SER A 180 3.04 5.37 6.71
N ILE A 181 3.81 4.56 5.96
CA ILE A 181 3.45 3.18 5.65
C ILE A 181 3.45 2.29 6.90
N SER A 182 2.42 1.47 7.06
CA SER A 182 2.34 0.43 8.09
C SER A 182 3.04 -0.86 7.66
N ALA A 183 3.41 -1.69 8.63
CA ALA A 183 3.93 -3.02 8.37
C ALA A 183 2.95 -3.87 7.57
N GLY A 184 3.45 -4.63 6.60
CA GLY A 184 2.67 -5.50 5.72
C GLY A 184 2.13 -4.83 4.45
N TYR A 185 2.45 -3.53 4.23
CA TYR A 185 1.99 -2.78 3.06
C TYR A 185 3.13 -2.34 2.15
N THR A 186 2.78 -1.96 0.92
CA THR A 186 3.73 -1.61 -0.14
C THR A 186 3.62 -0.14 -0.54
N ILE A 187 4.77 0.50 -0.71
CA ILE A 187 4.92 1.77 -1.41
C ILE A 187 5.19 1.45 -2.88
N TRP A 188 4.23 1.75 -3.72
CA TRP A 188 4.30 1.58 -5.17
C TRP A 188 4.87 2.83 -5.82
N MET A 189 6.03 2.71 -6.44
CA MET A 189 6.72 3.81 -7.09
C MET A 189 6.38 3.87 -8.57
N GLU A 190 5.85 5.00 -9.04
CA GLU A 190 5.70 5.27 -10.47
C GLU A 190 7.06 5.36 -11.15
N GLU A 191 7.13 4.93 -12.42
CA GLU A 191 8.33 5.04 -13.25
C GLU A 191 8.86 6.47 -13.28
N GLY A 192 10.17 6.61 -13.15
CA GLY A 192 10.86 7.89 -13.27
C GLY A 192 11.99 8.09 -12.27
N THR A 193 12.55 9.30 -12.28
CA THR A 193 13.67 9.70 -11.44
C THR A 193 13.17 10.53 -10.25
N TYR A 194 13.35 10.01 -9.07
CA TYR A 194 13.08 10.67 -7.78
C TYR A 194 14.33 11.42 -7.34
N LYS A 195 14.39 12.71 -7.57
CA LYS A 195 15.54 13.57 -7.22
C LYS A 195 15.58 13.85 -5.71
N ALA A 196 15.94 12.82 -4.95
CA ALA A 196 15.78 12.80 -3.50
C ALA A 196 16.58 13.93 -2.80
N TYR A 197 17.82 14.17 -3.19
CA TYR A 197 18.59 15.22 -2.57
C TYR A 197 18.10 16.64 -2.93
N GLU A 198 17.64 16.84 -4.16
CA GLU A 198 17.02 18.12 -4.58
C GLU A 198 15.74 18.40 -3.78
N LEU A 199 14.95 17.36 -3.53
CA LEU A 199 13.65 17.48 -2.85
C LEU A 199 13.80 17.62 -1.32
N TYR A 200 14.71 16.87 -0.71
CA TYR A 200 14.79 16.74 0.74
C TYR A 200 16.00 17.44 1.36
N GLY A 201 17.04 17.73 0.57
CA GLY A 201 18.28 18.37 1.03
C GLY A 201 19.13 17.54 2.01
N ALA A 202 18.79 16.25 2.15
CA ALA A 202 19.37 15.34 3.12
C ALA A 202 19.26 13.87 2.65
N PRO A 203 20.02 12.94 3.26
CA PRO A 203 19.77 11.51 3.11
C PRO A 203 18.34 11.10 3.44
N ILE A 204 17.85 10.03 2.81
CA ILE A 204 16.63 9.36 3.28
C ILE A 204 17.01 8.46 4.46
N VAL A 205 16.51 8.79 5.65
CA VAL A 205 16.76 8.02 6.88
C VAL A 205 15.50 7.23 7.26
N ILE A 206 15.62 5.92 7.30
CA ILE A 206 14.59 5.01 7.80
C ILE A 206 15.03 4.52 9.17
N ALA A 207 14.53 5.20 10.21
CA ALA A 207 14.92 4.96 11.59
C ALA A 207 14.49 3.58 12.09
N GLU A 208 15.12 3.08 13.15
CA GLU A 208 14.79 1.81 13.81
C GLU A 208 13.31 1.74 14.24
N SER A 209 12.75 2.86 14.70
CA SER A 209 11.33 2.96 15.06
C SER A 209 10.39 2.79 13.86
N ASN A 210 10.89 2.95 12.64
CA ASN A 210 10.13 2.77 11.40
C ASN A 210 10.36 1.37 10.80
N SER A 211 10.30 0.33 11.62
CA SER A 211 10.46 -1.06 11.19
C SER A 211 9.14 -1.68 10.71
N GLY A 212 9.26 -2.68 9.83
CA GLY A 212 8.19 -3.66 9.61
C GLY A 212 8.11 -4.66 10.76
N ALA A 213 7.60 -5.86 10.48
CA ALA A 213 7.54 -6.95 11.44
C ALA A 213 7.81 -8.30 10.75
N GLU A 214 8.09 -9.33 11.53
CA GLU A 214 8.22 -10.69 11.00
C GLU A 214 6.93 -11.11 10.28
N GLY A 215 7.07 -11.52 9.02
CA GLY A 215 5.93 -11.86 8.15
C GLY A 215 5.13 -10.67 7.62
N ALA A 216 5.50 -9.43 7.99
CA ALA A 216 4.83 -8.19 7.57
C ALA A 216 5.85 -7.10 7.21
N TYR A 217 6.54 -7.30 6.09
CA TYR A 217 7.52 -6.34 5.58
C TYR A 217 6.85 -5.02 5.17
N LYS A 218 7.56 -3.93 5.35
CA LYS A 218 7.28 -2.69 4.62
C LYS A 218 8.02 -2.77 3.29
N THR A 219 7.30 -2.73 2.19
CA THR A 219 7.89 -2.90 0.85
C THR A 219 7.94 -1.59 0.09
N ILE A 220 9.04 -1.35 -0.61
CA ILE A 220 9.15 -0.30 -1.64
C ILE A 220 9.41 -1.01 -2.95
N SER A 221 8.56 -0.79 -3.95
CA SER A 221 8.63 -1.50 -5.23
C SER A 221 8.28 -0.61 -6.40
N SER A 222 8.90 -0.84 -7.55
CA SER A 222 8.46 -0.27 -8.82
C SER A 222 7.06 -0.76 -9.19
N ILE A 223 6.28 0.08 -9.86
CA ILE A 223 5.01 -0.34 -10.47
C ILE A 223 5.32 -1.05 -11.79
N ASN A 224 4.87 -2.28 -11.93
CA ASN A 224 4.90 -3.03 -13.20
C ASN A 224 6.31 -3.20 -13.82
N GLY A 225 7.38 -3.18 -13.03
CA GLY A 225 8.75 -3.27 -13.55
C GLY A 225 9.18 -2.03 -14.33
N GLY A 226 8.56 -0.88 -14.12
CA GLY A 226 9.00 0.40 -14.66
C GLY A 226 10.34 0.82 -14.06
N THR A 227 11.16 1.54 -14.83
CA THR A 227 12.46 2.02 -14.33
C THR A 227 12.26 3.10 -13.29
N VAL A 228 12.63 2.79 -12.05
CA VAL A 228 12.54 3.69 -10.89
C VAL A 228 13.95 3.99 -10.39
N THR A 229 14.33 5.26 -10.39
CA THR A 229 15.64 5.70 -9.90
C THR A 229 15.50 6.69 -8.76
N ILE A 230 16.11 6.40 -7.61
CA ILE A 230 16.29 7.36 -6.51
C ILE A 230 17.65 8.00 -6.69
N ASP A 231 17.65 9.27 -7.08
CA ASP A 231 18.84 10.04 -7.47
C ASP A 231 19.22 11.06 -6.40
N PHE A 232 20.46 10.95 -5.92
CA PHE A 232 21.04 11.85 -4.92
C PHE A 232 22.00 12.88 -5.53
N SER A 233 21.89 13.14 -6.83
CA SER A 233 22.71 14.16 -7.53
C SER A 233 22.71 15.49 -6.78
N GLY A 234 23.89 16.11 -6.67
CA GLY A 234 24.09 17.37 -5.94
C GLY A 234 24.48 17.17 -4.49
N MET A 235 24.43 15.96 -3.96
CA MET A 235 24.94 15.64 -2.64
C MET A 235 26.48 15.76 -2.63
N ALA A 236 27.04 16.46 -1.63
CA ALA A 236 28.48 16.62 -1.52
C ALA A 236 29.17 15.29 -1.21
N GLU A 237 30.37 15.09 -1.77
CA GLU A 237 31.21 13.90 -1.51
C GLU A 237 31.81 13.95 -0.12
N LEU A 238 31.09 13.47 0.88
CA LEU A 238 31.46 13.37 2.28
C LEU A 238 31.07 12.01 2.85
N GLY A 239 31.89 11.38 3.65
CA GLY A 239 31.69 10.07 4.25
C GLY A 239 30.46 9.92 5.18
N SER A 240 29.68 10.99 5.36
CA SER A 240 28.38 10.97 6.04
C SER A 240 27.19 11.10 5.09
N ASN A 241 27.45 11.40 3.81
CA ASN A 241 26.42 11.72 2.82
C ASN A 241 25.97 10.47 2.07
N ARG A 242 25.41 9.55 2.81
CA ARG A 242 24.76 8.33 2.28
C ARG A 242 23.45 8.68 1.62
N GLY A 243 23.09 7.95 0.57
CA GLY A 243 21.79 8.16 -0.08
C GLY A 243 20.65 7.73 0.82
N ILE A 244 20.62 6.46 1.18
CA ILE A 244 19.62 5.88 2.11
C ILE A 244 20.37 5.35 3.34
N VAL A 245 19.88 5.67 4.53
CA VAL A 245 20.28 5.07 5.80
C VAL A 245 19.10 4.20 6.27
N LEU A 246 19.28 2.89 6.23
CA LEU A 246 18.26 1.91 6.61
C LEU A 246 18.62 1.29 7.96
N ASP A 247 18.20 1.94 9.05
CA ASP A 247 18.33 1.44 10.42
C ASP A 247 17.09 0.59 10.81
N GLY A 248 15.95 0.79 10.12
CA GLY A 248 14.75 0.00 10.28
C GLY A 248 14.93 -1.45 9.84
N SER A 249 14.22 -2.36 10.49
CA SER A 249 14.20 -3.79 10.20
C SER A 249 12.95 -4.20 9.43
N TYR A 250 12.98 -5.36 8.75
CA TYR A 250 11.85 -5.89 7.97
C TYR A 250 11.35 -4.95 6.87
N TRP A 251 12.29 -4.34 6.13
CA TRP A 251 12.03 -3.63 4.89
C TRP A 251 12.39 -4.51 3.70
N HIS A 252 11.64 -4.39 2.61
CA HIS A 252 11.91 -5.01 1.32
C HIS A 252 11.99 -3.94 0.24
N PHE A 253 13.17 -3.74 -0.34
CA PHE A 253 13.39 -2.91 -1.52
C PHE A 253 13.43 -3.82 -2.74
N TYR A 254 12.54 -3.59 -3.68
CA TYR A 254 12.38 -4.44 -4.85
C TYR A 254 12.39 -3.62 -6.14
N ASP A 255 13.30 -3.97 -7.07
CA ASP A 255 13.37 -3.42 -8.44
C ASP A 255 13.50 -1.88 -8.47
N ILE A 256 14.51 -1.35 -7.78
CA ILE A 256 14.78 0.09 -7.64
C ILE A 256 16.26 0.37 -7.85
N ASP A 257 16.56 1.43 -8.60
CA ASP A 257 17.90 1.96 -8.80
C ASP A 257 18.22 3.06 -7.79
N ILE A 258 19.44 3.06 -7.24
CA ILE A 258 19.91 4.05 -6.27
C ILE A 258 21.26 4.59 -6.74
N CYS A 259 21.35 5.90 -6.98
CA CYS A 259 22.55 6.48 -7.58
C CYS A 259 22.94 7.86 -7.05
N ASN A 260 24.18 8.25 -7.39
CA ASN A 260 24.76 9.59 -7.19
C ASN A 260 24.82 10.05 -5.71
N ALA A 261 24.87 9.14 -4.74
CA ALA A 261 25.10 9.49 -3.36
C ALA A 261 26.53 9.99 -3.12
N GLY A 262 26.70 10.92 -2.21
CA GLY A 262 28.01 11.51 -1.87
C GLY A 262 28.95 10.59 -1.07
N ASP A 263 28.47 9.41 -0.68
CA ASP A 263 29.20 8.31 -0.04
C ASP A 263 28.56 6.99 -0.53
N ASN A 264 28.03 6.15 0.34
CA ASN A 264 27.36 4.92 -0.04
C ASN A 264 25.95 5.19 -0.58
N GLY A 265 25.53 4.46 -1.60
CA GLY A 265 24.14 4.50 -2.10
C GLY A 265 23.14 4.14 -1.02
N MET A 266 23.40 3.04 -0.30
CA MET A 266 22.64 2.65 0.90
C MET A 266 23.57 2.15 2.00
N LEU A 267 23.35 2.62 3.24
CA LEU A 267 23.87 2.01 4.44
C LEU A 267 22.75 1.20 5.10
N LEU A 268 22.95 -0.11 5.23
CA LEU A 268 22.01 -1.03 5.84
C LEU A 268 22.55 -1.49 7.19
N SER A 269 21.89 -1.11 8.28
CA SER A 269 22.22 -1.49 9.65
C SER A 269 21.07 -2.22 10.37
N GLY A 270 19.84 -2.13 9.88
CA GLY A 270 18.70 -2.88 10.41
C GLY A 270 18.74 -4.36 10.07
N ASP A 271 17.99 -5.17 10.82
CA ASP A 271 17.94 -6.61 10.70
C ASP A 271 16.81 -7.08 9.76
N ASN A 272 16.95 -8.28 9.18
CA ASN A 272 15.91 -8.95 8.38
C ASN A 272 15.39 -8.13 7.18
N ASN A 273 16.23 -7.28 6.59
CA ASN A 273 15.90 -6.53 5.40
C ASN A 273 16.17 -7.36 4.13
N ILE A 274 15.39 -7.12 3.07
CA ILE A 274 15.54 -7.74 1.75
C ILE A 274 15.83 -6.63 0.74
N ILE A 275 16.93 -6.77 -0.02
CA ILE A 275 17.28 -5.92 -1.14
C ILE A 275 17.34 -6.81 -2.38
N GLU A 276 16.37 -6.67 -3.27
CA GLU A 276 16.16 -7.58 -4.38
C GLU A 276 15.98 -6.82 -5.69
N LEU A 277 16.66 -7.27 -6.76
CA LEU A 277 16.66 -6.68 -8.10
C LEU A 277 17.04 -5.19 -8.14
N CYS A 278 17.66 -4.67 -7.08
CA CYS A 278 18.08 -3.27 -6.99
C CYS A 278 19.44 -3.06 -7.66
N GLN A 279 19.62 -1.92 -8.33
CA GLN A 279 20.90 -1.51 -8.87
C GLN A 279 21.46 -0.32 -8.09
N PHE A 280 22.78 -0.35 -7.85
CA PHE A 280 23.49 0.74 -7.20
C PHE A 280 24.62 1.20 -8.13
N TYR A 281 24.57 2.45 -8.58
CA TYR A 281 25.57 2.95 -9.50
C TYR A 281 25.91 4.43 -9.27
N ALA A 282 27.08 4.84 -9.72
CA ALA A 282 27.57 6.21 -9.62
C ALA A 282 27.55 6.81 -8.20
N ASN A 283 27.54 5.98 -7.16
CA ASN A 283 27.73 6.42 -5.78
C ASN A 283 29.24 6.65 -5.54
N HIS A 284 29.59 7.61 -4.67
CA HIS A 284 30.98 8.01 -4.48
C HIS A 284 31.85 6.91 -3.87
N ASP A 285 31.28 6.11 -2.95
CA ASP A 285 31.99 4.95 -2.36
C ASP A 285 31.27 3.65 -2.76
N SER A 286 30.65 2.94 -1.84
CA SER A 286 29.99 1.67 -2.10
C SER A 286 28.55 1.87 -2.57
N GLY A 287 28.03 0.94 -3.41
CA GLY A 287 26.61 0.92 -3.73
C GLY A 287 25.76 0.60 -2.50
N LEU A 288 26.06 -0.54 -1.86
CA LEU A 288 25.42 -1.00 -0.63
C LEU A 288 26.49 -1.35 0.39
N GLN A 289 26.43 -0.70 1.57
CA GLN A 289 27.25 -1.01 2.74
C GLN A 289 26.37 -1.68 3.79
N ILE A 290 26.74 -2.89 4.23
CA ILE A 290 26.11 -3.56 5.36
C ILE A 290 27.00 -3.35 6.58
N SER A 291 26.50 -2.63 7.57
CA SER A 291 27.25 -2.30 8.78
C SER A 291 26.31 -2.00 9.92
N ARG A 292 26.55 -2.60 11.06
CA ARG A 292 25.81 -2.29 12.27
C ARG A 292 26.55 -1.19 13.01
N TYR A 293 25.98 -0.01 13.12
CA TYR A 293 26.42 0.98 14.10
C TYR A 293 25.97 0.49 15.49
N ASN A 294 26.90 -0.04 16.28
CA ASN A 294 26.64 -0.23 17.70
C ASN A 294 26.59 1.14 18.37
N THR A 295 25.40 1.66 18.55
CA THR A 295 25.12 2.83 19.40
C THR A 295 24.80 2.43 20.85
N SER A 296 25.07 1.18 21.23
CA SER A 296 24.99 0.76 22.62
C SER A 296 26.28 1.18 23.33
N ALA A 297 26.28 2.36 23.90
CA ALA A 297 27.11 2.76 25.02
C ALA A 297 26.24 2.83 26.28
#